data_b880ce850610083e1f1c30a63d327e04
#
_entry.id   b880ce850610083e1f1c30a63d327e04
#
_cell.length_a   1.000
_cell.length_b   1.000
_cell.length_c   1.000
_cell.angle_alpha   90.00
_cell.angle_beta   90.00
_cell.angle_gamma   90.00
#
_symmetry.space_group_name_H-M   'P 1'
#
loop_
_entity.id
_entity.type
_entity.pdbx_description
1 polymer ?
#
loop_
_entity_poly.entity_id
_entity_poly.type
_entity_poly.pdbx_seq_one_letter_code
_entity_poly.pdbx_strand_id
1 'polypeptide(L)'
;MALRKNTLAVQNDSELLSYIINQNPILSENIDLPVQGESIKPIGQIIINNERYRNAFINTVNLIGLTIIKRNGWDNPWDFTVRGTLSFGQQIRELILDLCNVYDYNKELKEDEAGFIKSVVPNVFNYIHEVNFQKFYKTSTSDAQLAMAFEREGNLFRFIEEAISMLYESLKYDRFIVDKYMLCRRILDGTVTPTQIANYDTLTPRQRVSALKAVSNKFTFRNPNYNPAGIRKATSFDDQILIVNTEFEADFSTDVLATSYFRDEADMRARLALIDSFSQHDNDRLQKLLLDAYIPFTEDEIEELEKIPAVLISREWFMDYYYLLDNAGETKELSFYNPQTLRNNHFLHAWMVFSTSPFEQATVYTPTAGTVTAVSVSPQSSTVSAGGQVQLTAKVTTTGFVNKAVKWSVTKGSEGGATVDQNGLVKIPSGFTPASSAVQITATSIYDNTKTGTASITVA
;
A
#
# COMPACT_ATOMS: atom_id res chain seq x y z
N MET A 1 -5.05 -0.86 32.73
CA MET A 1 -3.68 -1.24 33.15
C MET A 1 -2.74 -0.27 32.44
N ALA A 2 -2.20 0.71 33.16
CA ALA A 2 -1.37 1.75 32.54
C ALA A 2 -0.05 1.14 32.08
N LEU A 3 0.19 1.12 30.78
CA LEU A 3 1.49 0.80 30.20
C LEU A 3 2.51 1.80 30.77
N ARG A 4 3.38 1.33 31.65
CA ARG A 4 4.54 2.10 32.07
C ARG A 4 5.37 2.36 30.81
N LYS A 5 5.38 3.61 30.35
CA LYS A 5 6.37 4.08 29.39
C LYS A 5 7.75 3.88 30.07
N ASN A 6 8.48 2.86 29.66
CA ASN A 6 9.91 2.77 29.97
C ASN A 6 10.60 3.89 29.18
N THR A 7 10.61 5.07 29.76
CA THR A 7 11.42 6.17 29.23
C THR A 7 12.86 5.88 29.63
N LEU A 8 13.71 5.58 28.65
CA LEU A 8 15.15 5.65 28.83
C LEU A 8 15.48 7.10 29.17
N ALA A 9 15.66 7.41 30.45
CA ALA A 9 16.09 8.73 30.90
C ALA A 9 17.63 8.79 30.87
N VAL A 10 18.23 8.56 29.70
CA VAL A 10 19.67 8.66 29.51
C VAL A 10 19.99 10.10 29.15
N GLN A 11 20.79 10.78 29.97
CA GLN A 11 21.15 12.18 29.80
C GLN A 11 22.58 12.38 29.28
N ASN A 12 23.45 11.36 29.43
CA ASN A 12 24.85 11.43 29.00
C ASN A 12 25.40 10.07 28.53
N ASP A 13 26.57 10.08 27.87
CA ASP A 13 27.21 8.90 27.31
C ASP A 13 27.57 7.85 28.37
N SER A 14 27.88 8.26 29.59
CA SER A 14 28.23 7.37 30.70
C SER A 14 27.01 6.53 31.14
N GLU A 15 25.84 7.16 31.23
CA GLU A 15 24.59 6.47 31.54
C GLU A 15 24.17 5.55 30.40
N LEU A 16 24.36 5.99 29.14
CA LEU A 16 24.09 5.17 27.96
C LEU A 16 24.99 3.94 27.93
N LEU A 17 26.29 4.12 28.14
CA LEU A 17 27.23 3.01 28.18
C LEU A 17 26.92 2.04 29.33
N SER A 18 26.57 2.55 30.53
CA SER A 18 26.11 1.73 31.65
C SER A 18 24.89 0.90 31.30
N TYR A 19 23.93 1.51 30.59
CA TYR A 19 22.76 0.82 30.13
C TYR A 19 23.10 -0.29 29.13
N ILE A 20 23.96 -0.01 28.14
CA ILE A 20 24.43 -1.00 27.14
C ILE A 20 25.11 -2.18 27.82
N ILE A 21 26.04 -1.91 28.75
CA ILE A 21 26.77 -2.95 29.50
C ILE A 21 25.80 -3.83 30.27
N ASN A 22 24.83 -3.25 30.98
CA ASN A 22 23.85 -3.99 31.80
C ASN A 22 22.87 -4.84 30.97
N GLN A 23 22.62 -4.48 29.72
CA GLN A 23 21.70 -5.26 28.84
C GLN A 23 22.37 -6.52 28.27
N ASN A 24 23.68 -6.63 28.32
CA ASN A 24 24.39 -7.76 27.74
C ASN A 24 25.21 -8.53 28.78
N PRO A 25 24.89 -9.81 29.06
CA PRO A 25 25.62 -10.62 30.05
C PRO A 25 27.13 -10.70 29.81
N ILE A 26 27.56 -10.75 28.56
CA ILE A 26 28.98 -10.83 28.20
C ILE A 26 29.73 -9.56 28.62
N LEU A 27 29.08 -8.41 28.53
CA LEU A 27 29.68 -7.13 28.91
C LEU A 27 29.58 -6.91 30.42
N SER A 28 28.42 -7.17 31.03
CA SER A 28 28.17 -6.91 32.46
C SER A 28 29.01 -7.79 33.41
N GLU A 29 29.39 -8.98 32.98
CA GLU A 29 30.25 -9.86 33.77
C GLU A 29 31.75 -9.55 33.68
N ASN A 30 32.16 -8.79 32.65
CA ASN A 30 33.60 -8.64 32.34
C ASN A 30 34.09 -7.17 32.24
N ILE A 31 33.15 -6.20 32.30
CA ILE A 31 33.45 -4.79 32.16
C ILE A 31 32.83 -4.01 33.31
N ASP A 32 33.64 -3.23 34.02
CA ASP A 32 33.18 -2.37 35.07
C ASP A 32 32.32 -1.21 34.54
N LEU A 33 31.30 -0.83 35.29
CA LEU A 33 30.44 0.27 34.91
C LEU A 33 31.21 1.61 34.97
N PRO A 34 30.95 2.52 34.00
CA PRO A 34 31.56 3.84 34.03
C PRO A 34 31.09 4.64 35.24
N VAL A 35 32.03 5.33 35.88
CA VAL A 35 31.72 6.23 36.97
C VAL A 35 31.24 7.57 36.42
N GLN A 36 30.19 8.11 37.00
CA GLN A 36 29.61 9.38 36.53
C GLN A 36 30.64 10.52 36.67
N GLY A 37 30.89 11.24 35.58
CA GLY A 37 31.88 12.32 35.50
C GLY A 37 33.29 11.90 35.12
N GLU A 38 33.57 10.60 34.92
CA GLU A 38 34.80 10.10 34.40
C GLU A 38 34.73 9.85 32.89
N SER A 39 35.92 9.85 32.25
CA SER A 39 36.01 9.57 30.81
C SER A 39 35.66 8.12 30.52
N ILE A 40 34.76 7.88 29.56
CA ILE A 40 34.39 6.54 29.08
C ILE A 40 35.49 5.90 28.19
N LYS A 41 36.55 6.63 27.85
CA LYS A 41 37.60 6.21 26.95
C LYS A 41 38.33 4.91 27.37
N PRO A 42 38.67 4.67 28.66
CA PRO A 42 39.30 3.42 29.08
C PRO A 42 38.41 2.20 28.82
N ILE A 43 37.10 2.32 29.12
CA ILE A 43 36.11 1.26 28.90
C ILE A 43 35.95 1.00 27.40
N GLY A 44 35.88 2.08 26.60
CA GLY A 44 35.84 1.98 25.15
C GLY A 44 37.06 1.25 24.57
N GLN A 45 38.25 1.46 25.08
CA GLN A 45 39.43 0.73 24.67
C GLN A 45 39.35 -0.77 24.96
N ILE A 46 38.81 -1.16 26.11
CA ILE A 46 38.60 -2.57 26.48
C ILE A 46 37.60 -3.22 25.50
N ILE A 47 36.54 -2.52 25.18
CA ILE A 47 35.52 -3.00 24.24
C ILE A 47 36.08 -3.17 22.83
N ILE A 48 36.83 -2.18 22.33
CA ILE A 48 37.37 -2.17 20.97
C ILE A 48 38.44 -3.23 20.78
N ASN A 49 39.32 -3.39 21.77
CA ASN A 49 40.48 -4.32 21.67
C ASN A 49 40.06 -5.80 21.78
N ASN A 50 38.84 -6.10 22.22
CA ASN A 50 38.35 -7.46 22.32
C ASN A 50 37.21 -7.68 21.35
N GLU A 51 37.41 -8.54 20.37
CA GLU A 51 36.39 -8.85 19.34
C GLU A 51 35.05 -9.34 19.92
N ARG A 52 35.11 -10.17 20.97
CA ARG A 52 33.90 -10.67 21.62
C ARG A 52 33.09 -9.54 22.30
N TYR A 53 33.77 -8.63 22.98
CA TYR A 53 33.12 -7.48 23.64
C TYR A 53 32.60 -6.47 22.60
N ARG A 54 33.36 -6.23 21.55
CA ARG A 54 32.96 -5.36 20.44
C ARG A 54 31.68 -5.86 19.76
N ASN A 55 31.62 -7.15 19.44
CA ASN A 55 30.44 -7.75 18.81
C ASN A 55 29.24 -7.73 19.75
N ALA A 56 29.42 -8.04 21.05
CA ALA A 56 28.38 -7.94 22.06
C ALA A 56 27.85 -6.51 22.20
N PHE A 57 28.77 -5.53 22.23
CA PHE A 57 28.43 -4.11 22.31
C PHE A 57 27.60 -3.67 21.09
N ILE A 58 28.05 -3.97 19.86
CA ILE A 58 27.34 -3.58 18.63
C ILE A 58 25.94 -4.22 18.55
N ASN A 59 25.81 -5.49 18.91
CA ASN A 59 24.51 -6.16 18.93
C ASN A 59 23.53 -5.51 19.93
N THR A 60 24.05 -5.07 21.09
CA THR A 60 23.22 -4.39 22.09
C THR A 60 22.87 -2.97 21.65
N VAL A 61 23.81 -2.27 20.99
CA VAL A 61 23.60 -0.95 20.37
C VAL A 61 22.46 -1.00 19.35
N ASN A 62 22.41 -2.04 18.52
CA ASN A 62 21.31 -2.21 17.55
C ASN A 62 19.93 -2.30 18.23
N LEU A 63 19.83 -3.05 19.33
CA LEU A 63 18.58 -3.17 20.10
C LEU A 63 18.16 -1.84 20.73
N ILE A 64 19.13 -1.04 21.19
CA ILE A 64 18.86 0.27 21.82
C ILE A 64 18.55 1.32 20.77
N GLY A 65 19.21 1.28 19.63
CA GLY A 65 19.00 2.18 18.52
C GLY A 65 17.55 2.26 18.10
N LEU A 66 16.87 1.13 18.07
CA LEU A 66 15.42 1.06 17.79
C LEU A 66 14.59 1.94 18.72
N THR A 67 14.96 2.03 19.99
CA THR A 67 14.24 2.84 20.99
C THR A 67 14.52 4.33 20.82
N ILE A 68 15.73 4.69 20.41
CA ILE A 68 16.16 6.08 20.15
C ILE A 68 15.51 6.61 18.89
N ILE A 69 15.50 5.82 17.81
CA ILE A 69 14.90 6.18 16.53
C ILE A 69 13.41 6.45 16.64
N LYS A 70 12.67 5.64 17.40
CA LYS A 70 11.24 5.88 17.65
C LYS A 70 10.95 7.24 18.30
N ARG A 71 11.96 7.91 18.87
CA ARG A 71 11.80 9.22 19.51
C ARG A 71 12.16 10.40 18.64
N ASN A 72 13.19 10.27 17.79
CA ASN A 72 13.80 11.36 17.04
C ASN A 72 13.66 11.22 15.52
N GLY A 73 13.11 10.10 15.05
CA GLY A 73 12.95 9.83 13.63
C GLY A 73 11.75 10.55 13.01
N TRP A 74 11.78 10.71 11.71
CA TRP A 74 10.63 11.13 10.93
C TRP A 74 9.49 10.12 11.08
N ASP A 75 8.32 10.60 11.46
CA ASP A 75 7.12 9.78 11.54
C ASP A 75 6.46 9.74 10.17
N ASN A 76 6.27 8.54 9.64
CA ASN A 76 5.58 8.36 8.38
C ASN A 76 4.11 8.78 8.56
N PRO A 77 3.63 9.79 7.83
CA PRO A 77 2.23 10.24 7.93
C PRO A 77 1.23 9.16 7.47
N TRP A 78 1.73 8.12 6.78
CA TRP A 78 0.93 7.02 6.25
C TRP A 78 1.15 5.70 7.01
N ASP A 79 1.51 5.74 8.29
CA ASP A 79 1.62 4.51 9.10
C ASP A 79 0.30 3.73 9.23
N PHE A 80 -0.83 4.35 8.90
CA PHE A 80 -2.14 3.72 8.85
C PHE A 80 -2.27 2.65 7.76
N THR A 81 -1.40 2.62 6.75
CA THR A 81 -1.42 1.63 5.64
C THR A 81 -1.08 0.24 6.13
N VAL A 82 -0.23 0.13 7.16
CA VAL A 82 0.19 -1.16 7.73
C VAL A 82 -0.90 -1.75 8.61
N ARG A 83 -1.34 -2.94 8.26
CA ARG A 83 -2.43 -3.64 8.93
C ARG A 83 -1.97 -4.70 9.92
N GLY A 84 -0.74 -5.18 9.79
CA GLY A 84 -0.22 -6.19 10.69
C GLY A 84 0.97 -6.94 10.14
N THR A 85 1.21 -8.11 10.73
CA THR A 85 2.33 -8.98 10.41
C THR A 85 1.85 -10.37 10.01
N LEU A 86 2.50 -10.96 9.02
CA LEU A 86 2.23 -12.32 8.54
C LEU A 86 3.32 -13.26 9.04
N SER A 87 2.92 -14.40 9.57
CA SER A 87 3.85 -15.48 9.89
C SER A 87 4.32 -16.21 8.62
N PHE A 88 5.45 -16.90 8.74
CA PHE A 88 6.02 -17.68 7.63
C PHE A 88 4.99 -18.63 7.01
N GLY A 89 4.87 -18.61 5.69
CA GLY A 89 3.94 -19.45 4.94
C GLY A 89 2.48 -18.98 4.90
N GLN A 90 2.14 -17.88 5.57
CA GLN A 90 0.80 -17.30 5.50
C GLN A 90 0.61 -16.47 4.21
N GLN A 91 -0.58 -16.57 3.63
CA GLN A 91 -1.05 -15.76 2.51
C GLN A 91 -2.29 -15.00 2.94
N ILE A 92 -2.41 -13.76 2.48
CA ILE A 92 -3.62 -12.98 2.70
C ILE A 92 -4.59 -13.30 1.59
N ARG A 93 -5.79 -13.73 1.97
CA ARG A 93 -6.90 -13.94 1.04
C ARG A 93 -8.08 -13.10 1.48
N GLU A 94 -8.49 -12.20 0.62
CA GLU A 94 -9.75 -11.50 0.79
C GLU A 94 -10.87 -12.32 0.13
N LEU A 95 -11.89 -12.64 0.91
CA LEU A 95 -13.08 -13.35 0.46
C LEU A 95 -14.29 -12.47 0.73
N ILE A 96 -15.01 -12.10 -0.31
CA ILE A 96 -16.26 -11.32 -0.17
C ILE A 96 -17.42 -12.05 -0.85
N LEU A 97 -18.55 -12.05 -0.17
CA LEU A 97 -19.82 -12.55 -0.68
C LEU A 97 -20.65 -11.35 -1.15
N ASP A 98 -21.22 -11.43 -2.34
CA ASP A 98 -22.23 -10.45 -2.79
C ASP A 98 -23.58 -10.75 -2.13
N LEU A 99 -24.52 -9.81 -2.28
CA LEU A 99 -25.88 -9.97 -1.76
C LEU A 99 -26.57 -11.17 -2.41
N CYS A 100 -27.39 -11.87 -1.62
CA CYS A 100 -28.23 -12.94 -2.15
C CYS A 100 -29.26 -12.40 -3.16
N ASN A 101 -29.58 -13.23 -4.15
CA ASN A 101 -30.65 -12.90 -5.07
C ASN A 101 -32.01 -12.87 -4.34
N VAL A 102 -32.89 -11.97 -4.76
CA VAL A 102 -34.27 -11.89 -4.28
C VAL A 102 -35.13 -12.69 -5.22
N TYR A 103 -36.01 -13.50 -4.65
CA TYR A 103 -36.97 -14.29 -5.40
C TYR A 103 -38.39 -13.85 -5.01
N ASP A 104 -39.27 -13.75 -6.00
CA ASP A 104 -40.67 -13.45 -5.76
C ASP A 104 -41.38 -14.65 -5.11
N TYR A 105 -42.17 -14.38 -4.08
CA TYR A 105 -43.05 -15.39 -3.48
C TYR A 105 -44.25 -15.57 -4.35
N ASN A 106 -44.14 -16.42 -5.38
CA ASN A 106 -45.26 -16.75 -6.26
C ASN A 106 -45.95 -18.03 -5.77
N LYS A 107 -47.24 -17.98 -5.53
CA LYS A 107 -48.07 -19.14 -5.14
C LYS A 107 -48.23 -20.18 -6.26
N GLU A 108 -47.96 -19.78 -7.50
CA GLU A 108 -48.02 -20.64 -8.68
C GLU A 108 -46.61 -21.05 -9.17
N LEU A 109 -45.74 -21.44 -8.26
CA LEU A 109 -44.44 -22.04 -8.64
C LEU A 109 -44.72 -23.31 -9.46
N LYS A 110 -44.58 -23.24 -10.76
CA LYS A 110 -44.59 -24.41 -11.63
C LYS A 110 -43.42 -25.29 -11.27
N GLU A 111 -43.62 -26.60 -11.27
CA GLU A 111 -42.64 -27.60 -10.88
C GLU A 111 -41.31 -27.47 -11.58
N ASP A 112 -41.24 -26.86 -12.78
CA ASP A 112 -40.08 -26.66 -13.59
C ASP A 112 -39.31 -25.34 -13.29
N GLU A 113 -39.89 -24.38 -12.64
CA GLU A 113 -39.22 -23.16 -12.19
C GLU A 113 -38.69 -23.35 -10.77
N ALA A 114 -37.71 -24.09 -10.73
CA ALA A 114 -36.74 -24.52 -9.69
C ALA A 114 -36.44 -23.52 -8.56
N GLY A 115 -37.40 -22.72 -8.11
CA GLY A 115 -37.15 -21.69 -7.11
C GLY A 115 -36.94 -22.22 -5.68
N PHE A 116 -37.67 -23.27 -5.29
CA PHE A 116 -37.73 -23.63 -3.86
C PHE A 116 -36.68 -24.67 -3.41
N ILE A 117 -36.26 -25.54 -4.30
CA ILE A 117 -35.36 -26.65 -3.95
C ILE A 117 -33.97 -26.52 -4.61
N LYS A 118 -33.80 -25.61 -5.58
CA LYS A 118 -32.57 -25.41 -6.30
C LYS A 118 -31.51 -24.78 -5.40
N SER A 119 -30.41 -25.49 -5.24
CA SER A 119 -29.24 -24.92 -4.54
C SER A 119 -28.68 -23.73 -5.35
N VAL A 120 -28.62 -22.58 -4.72
CA VAL A 120 -28.00 -21.37 -5.30
C VAL A 120 -26.67 -21.17 -4.61
N VAL A 121 -25.59 -21.29 -5.38
CA VAL A 121 -24.24 -21.02 -4.88
C VAL A 121 -24.04 -19.50 -4.89
N PRO A 122 -23.70 -18.88 -3.74
CA PRO A 122 -23.42 -17.45 -3.70
C PRO A 122 -22.18 -17.12 -4.55
N ASN A 123 -22.16 -15.93 -5.15
CA ASN A 123 -20.99 -15.42 -5.82
C ASN A 123 -19.93 -15.07 -4.76
N VAL A 124 -18.80 -15.78 -4.80
CA VAL A 124 -17.65 -15.56 -3.93
C VAL A 124 -16.55 -14.90 -4.74
N PHE A 125 -16.18 -13.71 -4.34
CA PHE A 125 -15.01 -13.02 -4.90
C PHE A 125 -13.81 -13.33 -4.02
N ASN A 126 -12.69 -13.69 -4.64
CA ASN A 126 -11.46 -14.04 -3.96
C ASN A 126 -10.31 -13.25 -4.58
N TYR A 127 -9.51 -12.60 -3.73
CA TYR A 127 -8.28 -11.94 -4.13
C TYR A 127 -7.14 -12.36 -3.20
N ILE A 128 -5.96 -12.61 -3.77
CA ILE A 128 -4.78 -13.08 -3.03
C ILE A 128 -3.72 -12.00 -3.09
N HIS A 129 -3.20 -11.65 -1.92
CA HIS A 129 -2.08 -10.71 -1.78
C HIS A 129 -0.80 -11.50 -1.54
N GLU A 130 0.23 -11.23 -2.33
CA GLU A 130 1.51 -11.92 -2.28
C GLU A 130 2.63 -10.98 -1.82
N VAL A 131 3.68 -11.57 -1.23
CA VAL A 131 4.89 -10.82 -0.84
C VAL A 131 5.58 -10.32 -2.10
N ASN A 132 5.61 -9.01 -2.29
CA ASN A 132 6.17 -8.36 -3.47
C ASN A 132 7.34 -7.41 -3.16
N PHE A 133 7.67 -7.23 -1.87
CA PHE A 133 8.78 -6.42 -1.43
C PHE A 133 9.72 -7.26 -0.55
N GLN A 134 10.94 -7.50 -1.05
CA GLN A 134 11.96 -8.25 -0.34
C GLN A 134 13.27 -7.48 -0.47
N LYS A 135 13.55 -6.62 0.50
CA LYS A 135 14.73 -5.73 0.47
C LYS A 135 15.55 -5.84 1.74
N PHE A 136 16.79 -5.42 1.61
CA PHE A 136 17.65 -5.18 2.77
C PHE A 136 18.39 -3.85 2.61
N TYR A 137 18.62 -3.22 3.74
CA TYR A 137 19.39 -1.99 3.87
C TYR A 137 20.72 -2.32 4.51
N LYS A 138 21.79 -1.65 4.07
CA LYS A 138 23.12 -1.91 4.56
C LYS A 138 23.83 -0.61 4.89
N THR A 139 24.45 -0.56 6.07
CA THR A 139 25.45 0.44 6.43
C THR A 139 26.67 -0.23 7.01
N SER A 140 27.79 0.48 7.07
CA SER A 140 29.04 -0.05 7.60
C SER A 140 29.70 0.97 8.51
N THR A 141 30.13 0.53 9.70
CA THR A 141 30.86 1.34 10.65
C THR A 141 32.29 0.85 10.77
N SER A 142 33.26 1.77 10.77
CA SER A 142 34.67 1.44 10.94
C SER A 142 35.07 1.45 12.41
N ASP A 143 36.14 0.68 12.74
CA ASP A 143 36.69 0.68 14.10
C ASP A 143 37.19 2.09 14.52
N ALA A 144 37.64 2.92 13.56
CA ALA A 144 38.00 4.31 13.81
C ALA A 144 36.80 5.18 14.23
N GLN A 145 35.64 4.99 13.61
CA GLN A 145 34.40 5.69 14.00
C GLN A 145 33.94 5.25 15.39
N LEU A 146 34.04 3.96 15.69
CA LEU A 146 33.72 3.44 17.02
C LEU A 146 34.69 4.00 18.07
N ALA A 147 36.00 4.06 17.77
CA ALA A 147 36.97 4.67 18.67
C ALA A 147 36.69 6.15 18.94
N MET A 148 36.34 6.92 17.90
CA MET A 148 35.94 8.33 18.06
C MET A 148 34.65 8.52 18.87
N ALA A 149 33.77 7.54 18.85
CA ALA A 149 32.55 7.58 19.67
C ALA A 149 32.85 7.57 21.18
N PHE A 150 33.94 6.94 21.58
CA PHE A 150 34.40 6.92 22.98
C PHE A 150 35.32 8.09 23.37
N GLU A 151 35.74 8.95 22.42
CA GLU A 151 36.70 10.01 22.71
C GLU A 151 36.14 11.24 23.41
N ARG A 152 34.90 11.60 23.08
CA ARG A 152 34.26 12.83 23.59
C ARG A 152 32.81 12.55 24.03
N GLU A 153 32.43 13.27 25.05
CA GLU A 153 31.03 13.24 25.54
C GLU A 153 30.03 13.64 24.45
N GLY A 154 28.92 12.90 24.31
CA GLY A 154 27.93 13.07 23.27
C GLY A 154 28.19 12.32 21.94
N ASN A 155 29.42 11.86 21.70
CA ASN A 155 29.78 11.18 20.46
C ASN A 155 29.22 9.75 20.39
N LEU A 156 29.14 9.05 21.52
CA LEU A 156 28.58 7.70 21.56
C LEU A 156 27.11 7.69 21.17
N PHE A 157 26.37 8.65 21.67
CA PHE A 157 24.96 8.82 21.34
C PHE A 157 24.76 9.10 19.84
N ARG A 158 25.54 10.03 19.29
CA ARG A 158 25.53 10.34 17.85
C ARG A 158 25.91 9.14 16.98
N PHE A 159 26.91 8.37 17.40
CA PHE A 159 27.33 7.18 16.69
C PHE A 159 26.20 6.15 16.60
N ILE A 160 25.48 5.91 17.68
CA ILE A 160 24.32 5.01 17.72
C ILE A 160 23.20 5.56 16.82
N GLU A 161 22.92 6.84 16.92
CA GLU A 161 21.93 7.51 16.11
C GLU A 161 22.26 7.41 14.60
N GLU A 162 23.49 7.72 14.21
CA GLU A 162 23.92 7.67 12.81
C GLU A 162 24.01 6.24 12.25
N ALA A 163 24.47 5.26 13.02
CA ALA A 163 24.70 3.90 12.55
C ALA A 163 23.39 3.12 12.28
N ILE A 164 22.36 3.37 13.07
CA ILE A 164 21.14 2.56 13.08
C ILE A 164 19.94 3.34 12.55
N SER A 165 19.81 4.64 12.89
CA SER A 165 18.68 5.46 12.45
C SER A 165 18.52 5.47 10.94
N MET A 166 19.63 5.57 10.22
CA MET A 166 19.65 5.63 8.76
C MET A 166 18.98 4.41 8.11
N LEU A 167 19.11 3.20 8.70
CA LEU A 167 18.49 1.99 8.16
C LEU A 167 16.97 2.01 8.30
N TYR A 168 16.48 2.39 9.49
CA TYR A 168 15.05 2.45 9.78
C TYR A 168 14.36 3.63 9.10
N GLU A 169 15.01 4.80 9.08
CA GLU A 169 14.52 5.96 8.34
C GLU A 169 14.39 5.65 6.84
N SER A 170 15.36 4.91 6.28
CA SER A 170 15.29 4.47 4.89
C SER A 170 14.09 3.56 4.66
N LEU A 171 13.83 2.61 5.55
CA LEU A 171 12.66 1.73 5.43
C LEU A 171 11.34 2.50 5.55
N LYS A 172 11.22 3.42 6.52
CA LYS A 172 10.04 4.26 6.69
C LYS A 172 9.75 5.12 5.47
N TYR A 173 10.81 5.75 4.93
CA TYR A 173 10.70 6.57 3.73
C TYR A 173 10.31 5.74 2.51
N ASP A 174 10.91 4.57 2.35
CA ASP A 174 10.62 3.67 1.22
C ASP A 174 9.19 3.16 1.25
N ARG A 175 8.65 2.86 2.44
CA ARG A 175 7.23 2.52 2.59
C ARG A 175 6.34 3.66 2.10
N PHE A 176 6.59 4.88 2.57
CA PHE A 176 5.80 6.04 2.16
C PHE A 176 5.82 6.26 0.64
N ILE A 177 6.99 6.23 0.00
CA ILE A 177 7.07 6.46 -1.45
C ILE A 177 6.47 5.32 -2.27
N VAL A 178 6.53 4.07 -1.79
CA VAL A 178 5.88 2.93 -2.46
C VAL A 178 4.36 3.03 -2.35
N ASP A 179 3.81 3.36 -1.19
CA ASP A 179 2.37 3.56 -0.98
C ASP A 179 1.84 4.72 -1.83
N LYS A 180 2.57 5.82 -1.84
CA LYS A 180 2.27 6.98 -2.68
C LYS A 180 2.28 6.63 -4.17
N TYR A 181 3.31 5.92 -4.63
CA TYR A 181 3.40 5.43 -6.01
C TYR A 181 2.24 4.52 -6.35
N MET A 182 1.92 3.57 -5.47
CA MET A 182 0.82 2.62 -5.66
C MET A 182 -0.52 3.35 -5.76
N LEU A 183 -0.79 4.31 -4.88
CA LEU A 183 -2.01 5.14 -4.95
C LEU A 183 -2.11 5.87 -6.29
N CYS A 184 -1.05 6.57 -6.70
CA CYS A 184 -1.05 7.33 -7.96
C CYS A 184 -1.24 6.43 -9.18
N ARG A 185 -0.60 5.25 -9.20
CA ARG A 185 -0.82 4.26 -10.27
C ARG A 185 -2.25 3.75 -10.30
N ARG A 186 -2.87 3.45 -9.16
CA ARG A 186 -4.27 3.01 -9.09
C ARG A 186 -5.25 4.10 -9.53
N ILE A 187 -4.92 5.36 -9.32
CA ILE A 187 -5.69 6.49 -9.85
C ILE A 187 -5.58 6.54 -11.38
N LEU A 188 -4.36 6.47 -11.92
CA LEU A 188 -4.11 6.53 -13.37
C LEU A 188 -4.67 5.31 -14.11
N ASP A 189 -4.61 4.13 -13.50
CA ASP A 189 -5.21 2.90 -14.06
C ASP A 189 -6.75 2.95 -14.03
N GLY A 190 -7.35 3.92 -13.32
CA GLY A 190 -8.78 4.08 -13.19
C GLY A 190 -9.44 3.06 -12.25
N THR A 191 -8.66 2.36 -11.42
CA THR A 191 -9.20 1.47 -10.39
C THR A 191 -9.76 2.25 -9.20
N VAL A 192 -9.23 3.44 -8.93
CA VAL A 192 -9.83 4.41 -8.02
C VAL A 192 -10.86 5.23 -8.80
N THR A 193 -12.12 5.16 -8.38
CA THR A 193 -13.21 5.82 -9.12
C THR A 193 -13.09 7.35 -9.05
N PRO A 194 -13.02 8.05 -10.17
CA PRO A 194 -13.00 9.51 -10.15
C PRO A 194 -14.38 10.09 -9.83
N THR A 195 -14.39 11.10 -8.98
CA THR A 195 -15.58 11.90 -8.66
C THR A 195 -15.29 13.35 -8.99
N GLN A 196 -15.98 13.89 -10.00
CA GLN A 196 -15.83 15.27 -10.39
C GLN A 196 -16.46 16.23 -9.37
N ILE A 197 -15.72 17.26 -9.02
CA ILE A 197 -16.25 18.47 -8.35
C ILE A 197 -16.48 19.51 -9.42
N ALA A 198 -17.75 19.69 -9.82
CA ALA A 198 -18.09 20.66 -10.85
C ALA A 198 -17.74 22.10 -10.44
N ASN A 199 -17.20 22.87 -11.40
CA ASN A 199 -16.83 24.27 -11.21
C ASN A 199 -15.80 24.50 -10.09
N TYR A 200 -14.89 23.53 -9.85
CA TYR A 200 -13.94 23.52 -8.75
C TYR A 200 -13.22 24.85 -8.55
N ASP A 201 -12.72 25.46 -9.63
CA ASP A 201 -11.92 26.71 -9.58
C ASP A 201 -12.72 27.93 -9.11
N THR A 202 -14.04 27.90 -9.27
CA THR A 202 -14.95 29.00 -8.87
C THR A 202 -15.59 28.79 -7.51
N LEU A 203 -15.44 27.58 -6.93
CA LEU A 203 -15.99 27.28 -5.61
C LEU A 203 -15.18 27.94 -4.50
N THR A 204 -15.89 28.47 -3.51
CA THR A 204 -15.26 28.88 -2.25
C THR A 204 -14.71 27.67 -1.51
N PRO A 205 -13.67 27.81 -0.64
CA PRO A 205 -13.13 26.72 0.17
C PRO A 205 -14.23 25.92 0.87
N ARG A 206 -15.18 26.56 1.52
CA ARG A 206 -16.29 25.90 2.21
C ARG A 206 -17.18 25.06 1.27
N GLN A 207 -17.40 25.51 0.04
CA GLN A 207 -18.17 24.74 -0.95
C GLN A 207 -17.38 23.52 -1.43
N ARG A 208 -16.06 23.63 -1.61
CA ARG A 208 -15.18 22.50 -1.95
C ARG A 208 -15.24 21.44 -0.85
N VAL A 209 -15.08 21.82 0.41
CA VAL A 209 -15.20 20.89 1.55
C VAL A 209 -16.60 20.24 1.62
N SER A 210 -17.65 21.02 1.36
CA SER A 210 -19.03 20.47 1.32
C SER A 210 -19.19 19.42 0.22
N ALA A 211 -18.56 19.61 -0.94
CA ALA A 211 -18.58 18.63 -2.02
C ALA A 211 -17.83 17.34 -1.63
N LEU A 212 -16.67 17.44 -0.98
CA LEU A 212 -15.95 16.29 -0.44
C LEU A 212 -16.82 15.51 0.55
N LYS A 213 -17.47 16.21 1.48
CA LYS A 213 -18.34 15.61 2.49
C LYS A 213 -19.56 14.90 1.88
N ALA A 214 -20.12 15.44 0.81
CA ALA A 214 -21.25 14.81 0.13
C ALA A 214 -20.91 13.41 -0.41
N VAL A 215 -19.68 13.21 -0.90
CA VAL A 215 -19.20 11.90 -1.35
C VAL A 215 -18.88 10.99 -0.16
N SER A 216 -18.28 11.52 0.89
CA SER A 216 -18.03 10.79 2.14
C SER A 216 -19.35 10.22 2.71
N ASN A 217 -20.42 11.02 2.68
CA ASN A 217 -21.74 10.54 3.09
C ASN A 217 -22.26 9.42 2.17
N LYS A 218 -21.96 9.44 0.86
CA LYS A 218 -22.35 8.36 -0.08
C LYS A 218 -21.61 7.05 0.20
N PHE A 219 -20.38 7.10 0.74
CA PHE A 219 -19.63 5.92 1.13
C PHE A 219 -20.28 5.12 2.26
N THR A 220 -21.08 5.76 3.11
CA THR A 220 -21.81 5.07 4.19
C THR A 220 -22.96 4.20 3.68
N PHE A 221 -23.33 4.33 2.41
CA PHE A 221 -24.35 3.50 1.78
C PHE A 221 -23.71 2.42 0.89
N ARG A 222 -24.34 1.28 0.77
CA ARG A 222 -23.90 0.20 -0.11
C ARG A 222 -23.95 0.63 -1.56
N ASN A 223 -22.79 0.83 -2.17
CA ASN A 223 -22.65 1.31 -3.54
C ASN A 223 -21.57 0.51 -4.27
N PRO A 224 -21.86 -0.04 -5.46
CA PRO A 224 -20.88 -0.78 -6.26
C PRO A 224 -19.91 0.12 -7.04
N ASN A 225 -20.17 1.43 -7.11
CA ASN A 225 -19.44 2.31 -8.03
C ASN A 225 -18.07 2.77 -7.53
N TYR A 226 -17.76 2.54 -6.26
CA TYR A 226 -16.50 3.05 -5.64
C TYR A 226 -15.44 1.98 -5.42
N ASN A 227 -15.61 0.80 -5.99
CA ASN A 227 -14.60 -0.24 -5.98
C ASN A 227 -14.51 -0.92 -7.36
N PRO A 228 -13.31 -1.38 -7.78
CA PRO A 228 -13.13 -1.99 -9.10
C PRO A 228 -13.85 -3.33 -9.29
N ALA A 229 -14.14 -4.03 -8.20
CA ALA A 229 -14.88 -5.31 -8.25
C ALA A 229 -16.39 -5.12 -8.45
N GLY A 230 -16.93 -3.90 -8.35
CA GLY A 230 -18.34 -3.62 -8.49
C GLY A 230 -19.23 -4.20 -7.39
N ILE A 231 -18.66 -4.45 -6.22
CA ILE A 231 -19.37 -5.01 -5.06
C ILE A 231 -20.07 -3.91 -4.27
N ARG A 232 -21.26 -4.22 -3.76
CA ARG A 232 -22.04 -3.31 -2.93
C ARG A 232 -21.47 -3.22 -1.52
N LYS A 233 -20.37 -2.46 -1.37
CA LYS A 233 -19.71 -2.16 -0.08
C LYS A 233 -20.22 -0.85 0.50
N ALA A 234 -20.22 -0.75 1.83
CA ALA A 234 -20.42 0.48 2.58
C ALA A 234 -19.26 0.65 3.55
N THR A 235 -18.75 1.86 3.69
CA THR A 235 -17.66 2.21 4.62
C THR A 235 -18.22 3.19 5.65
N SER A 236 -18.10 2.85 6.93
CA SER A 236 -18.52 3.74 8.01
C SER A 236 -17.76 5.06 7.96
N PHE A 237 -18.32 6.12 8.51
CA PHE A 237 -17.66 7.42 8.49
C PHE A 237 -16.30 7.40 9.21
N ASP A 238 -16.20 6.62 10.29
CA ASP A 238 -14.98 6.52 11.11
C ASP A 238 -13.87 5.70 10.43
N ASP A 239 -14.22 4.86 9.44
CA ASP A 239 -13.30 4.05 8.66
C ASP A 239 -12.88 4.71 7.34
N GLN A 240 -13.25 5.95 7.11
CA GLN A 240 -12.84 6.72 5.93
C GLN A 240 -11.59 7.53 6.22
N ILE A 241 -10.63 7.53 5.31
CA ILE A 241 -9.43 8.35 5.34
C ILE A 241 -9.45 9.30 4.15
N LEU A 242 -9.29 10.58 4.43
CA LEU A 242 -9.15 11.63 3.42
C LEU A 242 -7.66 11.96 3.27
N ILE A 243 -7.10 11.66 2.11
CA ILE A 243 -5.72 12.02 1.73
C ILE A 243 -5.80 13.36 0.99
N VAL A 244 -5.10 14.37 1.50
CA VAL A 244 -5.19 15.75 0.99
C VAL A 244 -3.81 16.24 0.59
N ASN A 245 -3.73 16.92 -0.55
CA ASN A 245 -2.53 17.64 -0.97
C ASN A 245 -2.26 18.80 0.02
N THR A 246 -1.00 19.00 0.39
CA THR A 246 -0.59 20.06 1.31
C THR A 246 -0.95 21.46 0.82
N GLU A 247 -0.93 21.70 -0.49
CA GLU A 247 -1.35 22.99 -1.09
C GLU A 247 -2.86 23.19 -0.92
N PHE A 248 -3.63 22.14 -1.12
CA PHE A 248 -5.07 22.18 -0.91
C PHE A 248 -5.42 22.39 0.57
N GLU A 249 -4.69 21.75 1.49
CA GLU A 249 -4.90 21.93 2.93
C GLU A 249 -4.59 23.36 3.38
N ALA A 250 -3.59 24.01 2.79
CA ALA A 250 -3.22 25.39 3.10
C ALA A 250 -4.30 26.40 2.68
N ASP A 251 -5.09 26.11 1.64
CA ASP A 251 -6.22 26.94 1.19
C ASP A 251 -7.42 26.89 2.15
N PHE A 252 -7.46 25.87 3.01
CA PHE A 252 -8.50 25.74 4.01
C PHE A 252 -7.95 26.10 5.38
N SER A 253 -8.54 27.09 6.02
CA SER A 253 -8.31 27.25 7.45
C SER A 253 -8.72 25.94 8.15
N THR A 254 -7.94 25.52 9.11
CA THR A 254 -8.19 24.34 9.96
C THR A 254 -9.64 24.33 10.48
N ASP A 255 -10.19 25.51 10.75
CA ASP A 255 -11.56 25.72 11.20
C ASP A 255 -12.63 25.27 10.19
N VAL A 256 -12.42 25.50 8.88
CA VAL A 256 -13.40 25.10 7.86
C VAL A 256 -13.40 23.59 7.67
N LEU A 257 -12.23 22.96 7.68
CA LEU A 257 -12.13 21.50 7.55
C LEU A 257 -12.69 20.80 8.81
N ALA A 258 -12.30 21.24 10.00
CA ALA A 258 -12.76 20.68 11.26
C ALA A 258 -14.28 20.82 11.42
N THR A 259 -14.82 22.03 11.24
CA THR A 259 -16.25 22.29 11.47
C THR A 259 -17.17 21.76 10.39
N SER A 260 -16.70 21.67 9.14
CA SER A 260 -17.54 21.27 8.01
C SER A 260 -17.44 19.79 7.64
N TYR A 261 -16.30 19.15 7.83
CA TYR A 261 -16.06 17.76 7.44
C TYR A 261 -16.00 16.81 8.65
N PHE A 262 -15.27 17.19 9.68
CA PHE A 262 -15.05 16.39 10.89
C PHE A 262 -15.91 16.90 12.05
N ARG A 263 -16.16 16.04 13.03
CA ARG A 263 -16.94 16.39 14.22
C ARG A 263 -16.14 17.20 15.21
N ASP A 264 -14.87 16.83 15.38
CA ASP A 264 -13.91 17.49 16.23
C ASP A 264 -12.48 17.38 15.69
N GLU A 265 -11.52 18.03 16.34
CA GLU A 265 -10.11 18.03 15.93
C GLU A 265 -9.46 16.64 16.09
N ALA A 266 -9.85 15.85 17.08
CA ALA A 266 -9.32 14.51 17.28
C ALA A 266 -9.79 13.57 16.17
N ASP A 267 -11.03 13.69 15.74
CA ASP A 267 -11.62 12.96 14.61
C ASP A 267 -10.92 13.36 13.29
N MET A 268 -10.62 14.64 13.11
CA MET A 268 -9.87 15.12 11.96
C MET A 268 -8.46 14.49 11.90
N ARG A 269 -7.72 14.54 13.00
CA ARG A 269 -6.36 13.98 13.06
C ARG A 269 -6.32 12.47 12.81
N ALA A 270 -7.36 11.75 13.19
CA ALA A 270 -7.45 10.30 13.00
C ALA A 270 -7.77 9.89 11.54
N ARG A 271 -8.35 10.80 10.75
CA ARG A 271 -8.89 10.49 9.41
C ARG A 271 -8.34 11.38 8.29
N LEU A 272 -7.51 12.35 8.60
CA LEU A 272 -6.81 13.19 7.63
C LEU A 272 -5.39 12.69 7.47
N ALA A 273 -5.01 12.34 6.24
CA ALA A 273 -3.63 12.05 5.87
C ALA A 273 -3.14 13.11 4.88
N LEU A 274 -1.93 13.59 5.09
CA LEU A 274 -1.33 14.57 4.19
C LEU A 274 -0.43 13.86 3.18
N ILE A 275 -0.43 14.38 1.96
CA ILE A 275 0.53 14.06 0.90
C ILE A 275 1.24 15.33 0.47
N ASP A 276 2.56 15.25 0.29
CA ASP A 276 3.37 16.37 -0.19
C ASP A 276 2.93 16.83 -1.58
N SER A 277 2.77 15.90 -2.51
CA SER A 277 2.27 16.13 -3.86
C SER A 277 1.87 14.79 -4.50
N PHE A 278 0.83 14.76 -5.32
CA PHE A 278 0.50 13.58 -6.14
C PHE A 278 1.40 13.46 -7.37
N SER A 279 2.00 14.55 -7.85
CA SER A 279 2.80 14.60 -9.08
C SER A 279 4.30 14.41 -8.87
N GLN A 280 4.84 14.74 -7.69
CA GLN A 280 6.27 14.65 -7.42
C GLN A 280 6.63 13.28 -6.82
N HIS A 281 7.58 12.57 -7.44
CA HIS A 281 8.03 11.24 -7.02
C HIS A 281 9.55 11.14 -7.01
N ASP A 282 10.10 10.37 -6.06
CA ASP A 282 11.51 9.98 -6.06
C ASP A 282 11.72 8.80 -7.03
N ASN A 283 11.80 9.12 -8.32
CA ASN A 283 11.85 8.13 -9.39
C ASN A 283 13.10 7.25 -9.30
N ASP A 284 14.25 7.82 -8.94
CA ASP A 284 15.52 7.08 -8.82
C ASP A 284 15.46 6.01 -7.72
N ARG A 285 14.81 6.35 -6.62
CA ARG A 285 14.67 5.43 -5.48
C ARG A 285 13.60 4.38 -5.76
N LEU A 286 12.46 4.78 -6.32
CA LEU A 286 11.40 3.87 -6.75
C LEU A 286 11.89 2.85 -7.77
N GLN A 287 12.71 3.24 -8.74
CA GLN A 287 13.29 2.32 -9.71
C GLN A 287 14.18 1.26 -9.04
N LYS A 288 14.97 1.65 -8.02
CA LYS A 288 15.80 0.70 -7.24
C LYS A 288 14.97 -0.23 -6.36
N LEU A 289 13.83 0.24 -5.86
CA LEU A 289 12.94 -0.54 -5.00
C LEU A 289 12.09 -1.53 -5.79
N LEU A 290 11.50 -1.10 -6.88
CA LEU A 290 10.50 -1.87 -7.64
C LEU A 290 11.10 -2.59 -8.86
N LEU A 291 12.32 -2.22 -9.29
CA LEU A 291 13.02 -2.81 -10.45
C LEU A 291 12.12 -2.88 -11.68
N ASP A 292 11.88 -4.08 -12.22
CA ASP A 292 11.07 -4.31 -13.42
C ASP A 292 9.58 -4.00 -13.23
N ALA A 293 9.10 -3.92 -11.98
CA ALA A 293 7.72 -3.54 -11.67
C ALA A 293 7.51 -2.02 -11.66
N TYR A 294 8.58 -1.23 -11.73
CA TYR A 294 8.47 0.22 -11.79
C TYR A 294 8.12 0.68 -13.20
N ILE A 295 7.02 1.41 -13.31
CA ILE A 295 6.61 2.09 -14.53
C ILE A 295 6.77 3.59 -14.30
N PRO A 296 7.67 4.30 -14.98
CA PRO A 296 7.84 5.74 -14.81
C PRO A 296 6.56 6.48 -15.25
N PHE A 297 6.26 7.58 -14.57
CA PHE A 297 5.16 8.45 -14.97
C PHE A 297 5.54 9.25 -16.23
N THR A 298 4.59 9.38 -17.16
CA THR A 298 4.74 10.26 -18.32
C THR A 298 4.44 11.72 -17.93
N GLU A 299 4.87 12.68 -18.76
CA GLU A 299 4.58 14.10 -18.53
C GLU A 299 3.07 14.37 -18.43
N ASP A 300 2.28 13.77 -19.31
CA ASP A 300 0.81 13.91 -19.30
C ASP A 300 0.20 13.34 -17.99
N GLU A 301 0.71 12.21 -17.49
CA GLU A 301 0.26 11.62 -16.24
C GLU A 301 0.61 12.50 -15.02
N ILE A 302 1.77 13.14 -15.05
CA ILE A 302 2.21 14.08 -14.00
C ILE A 302 1.28 15.31 -13.97
N GLU A 303 0.97 15.89 -15.15
CA GLU A 303 0.04 17.02 -15.25
C GLU A 303 -1.38 16.67 -14.79
N GLU A 304 -1.82 15.43 -15.01
CA GLU A 304 -3.11 14.96 -14.49
C GLU A 304 -3.09 14.81 -12.98
N LEU A 305 -2.04 14.20 -12.42
CA LEU A 305 -1.88 14.01 -10.98
C LEU A 305 -1.79 15.33 -10.22
N GLU A 306 -1.18 16.37 -10.79
CA GLU A 306 -1.06 17.70 -10.19
C GLU A 306 -2.41 18.36 -9.92
N LYS A 307 -3.43 18.04 -10.70
CA LYS A 307 -4.78 18.59 -10.57
C LYS A 307 -5.61 17.95 -9.46
N ILE A 308 -5.09 16.90 -8.80
CA ILE A 308 -5.83 16.17 -7.77
C ILE A 308 -5.80 16.93 -6.45
N PRO A 309 -6.93 17.38 -5.91
CA PRO A 309 -6.98 18.04 -4.62
C PRO A 309 -6.97 17.05 -3.46
N ALA A 310 -7.68 15.94 -3.57
CA ALA A 310 -7.85 14.96 -2.51
C ALA A 310 -8.26 13.58 -3.03
N VAL A 311 -8.04 12.57 -2.21
CA VAL A 311 -8.48 11.18 -2.41
C VAL A 311 -9.18 10.71 -1.14
N LEU A 312 -10.34 10.08 -1.27
CA LEU A 312 -11.06 9.47 -0.16
C LEU A 312 -10.98 7.95 -0.31
N ILE A 313 -10.50 7.29 0.71
CA ILE A 313 -10.34 5.83 0.74
C ILE A 313 -10.97 5.23 1.99
N SER A 314 -11.33 3.95 1.93
CA SER A 314 -11.55 3.13 3.11
C SER A 314 -10.22 2.92 3.85
N ARG A 315 -10.22 2.94 5.18
CA ARG A 315 -9.05 2.59 5.99
C ARG A 315 -8.48 1.22 5.61
N GLU A 316 -9.34 0.34 5.11
CA GLU A 316 -9.00 -1.02 4.71
C GLU A 316 -8.53 -1.14 3.25
N TRP A 317 -8.43 -0.02 2.53
CA TRP A 317 -8.04 -0.04 1.13
C TRP A 317 -6.59 -0.43 0.89
N PHE A 318 -5.64 0.06 1.72
CA PHE A 318 -4.26 -0.41 1.73
C PHE A 318 -4.15 -1.73 2.49
N MET A 319 -3.45 -2.69 1.91
CA MET A 319 -3.25 -4.04 2.42
C MET A 319 -1.76 -4.31 2.62
N ASP A 320 -1.12 -3.48 3.47
CA ASP A 320 0.30 -3.60 3.73
C ASP A 320 0.54 -4.44 4.98
N TYR A 321 1.39 -5.44 4.82
CA TYR A 321 1.73 -6.36 5.90
C TYR A 321 3.23 -6.61 5.93
N TYR A 322 3.79 -6.62 7.12
CA TYR A 322 5.12 -7.16 7.33
C TYR A 322 5.10 -8.68 7.28
N TYR A 323 6.12 -9.26 6.71
CA TYR A 323 6.32 -10.71 6.70
C TYR A 323 7.43 -11.06 7.68
N LEU A 324 7.09 -11.87 8.70
CA LEU A 324 8.06 -12.28 9.72
C LEU A 324 9.11 -13.22 9.11
N LEU A 325 10.37 -12.79 9.13
CA LEU A 325 11.50 -13.54 8.59
C LEU A 325 11.99 -14.65 9.52
N ASP A 326 11.76 -14.48 10.81
CA ASP A 326 11.96 -15.47 11.87
C ASP A 326 11.02 -15.06 13.00
N ASN A 327 10.92 -15.79 14.09
CA ASN A 327 10.12 -15.40 15.27
C ASN A 327 10.58 -14.08 15.94
N ALA A 328 11.39 -13.28 15.26
CA ALA A 328 12.12 -12.13 15.80
C ALA A 328 11.44 -10.76 15.56
N GLY A 329 10.32 -10.68 14.81
CA GLY A 329 9.63 -9.41 14.58
C GLY A 329 9.48 -9.01 13.12
N GLU A 330 9.01 -7.77 12.88
CA GLU A 330 8.67 -7.21 11.56
C GLU A 330 9.88 -7.04 10.64
N THR A 331 11.07 -6.87 11.22
CA THR A 331 12.34 -6.72 10.51
C THR A 331 13.40 -7.59 11.16
N LYS A 332 14.38 -8.04 10.38
CA LYS A 332 15.51 -8.81 10.88
C LYS A 332 16.78 -8.00 10.77
N GLU A 333 17.41 -7.74 11.91
CA GLU A 333 18.70 -7.11 11.97
C GLU A 333 19.80 -8.17 12.03
N LEU A 334 20.87 -7.92 11.28
CA LEU A 334 22.08 -8.72 11.30
C LEU A 334 23.28 -7.78 11.28
N SER A 335 24.24 -8.04 12.15
CA SER A 335 25.51 -7.31 12.16
C SER A 335 26.65 -8.29 12.21
N PHE A 336 27.67 -8.08 11.38
CA PHE A 336 28.87 -8.88 11.43
C PHE A 336 30.12 -8.06 11.06
N TYR A 337 31.23 -8.43 11.67
CA TYR A 337 32.52 -7.84 11.37
C TYR A 337 33.13 -8.47 10.12
N ASN A 338 33.60 -7.61 9.19
CA ASN A 338 34.31 -8.04 8.01
C ASN A 338 35.86 -7.79 8.23
N PRO A 339 36.67 -8.85 8.40
CA PRO A 339 38.09 -8.71 8.67
C PRO A 339 38.88 -8.18 7.47
N GLN A 340 38.39 -8.29 6.25
CA GLN A 340 39.05 -7.75 5.07
C GLN A 340 39.00 -6.23 5.00
N THR A 341 37.89 -5.64 5.46
CA THR A 341 37.65 -4.20 5.38
C THR A 341 37.78 -3.50 6.73
N LEU A 342 38.01 -4.24 7.83
CA LEU A 342 38.04 -3.77 9.21
C LEU A 342 36.79 -2.93 9.55
N ARG A 343 35.58 -3.43 9.13
CA ARG A 343 34.32 -2.75 9.31
C ARG A 343 33.25 -3.69 9.84
N ASN A 344 32.41 -3.17 10.72
CA ASN A 344 31.16 -3.81 11.07
C ASN A 344 30.10 -3.45 10.03
N ASN A 345 29.48 -4.46 9.44
CA ASN A 345 28.39 -4.27 8.49
C ASN A 345 27.07 -4.53 9.23
N HIS A 346 26.14 -3.56 9.12
CA HIS A 346 24.81 -3.63 9.70
C HIS A 346 23.82 -3.81 8.57
N PHE A 347 22.91 -4.76 8.72
CA PHE A 347 21.87 -5.08 7.74
C PHE A 347 20.52 -5.02 8.43
N LEU A 348 19.57 -4.42 7.76
CA LEU A 348 18.15 -4.46 8.11
C LEU A 348 17.39 -5.13 6.96
N HIS A 349 16.84 -6.31 7.20
CA HIS A 349 16.02 -7.00 6.23
C HIS A 349 14.56 -6.68 6.50
N ALA A 350 13.82 -6.33 5.44
CA ALA A 350 12.39 -6.10 5.48
C ALA A 350 11.69 -6.82 4.32
N TRP A 351 10.74 -7.67 4.64
CA TRP A 351 9.87 -8.31 3.67
C TRP A 351 8.45 -7.84 3.93
N MET A 352 7.77 -7.40 2.87
CA MET A 352 6.45 -6.82 2.98
C MET A 352 5.55 -7.22 1.81
N VAL A 353 4.26 -7.15 2.07
CA VAL A 353 3.22 -7.09 1.06
C VAL A 353 2.83 -5.63 0.91
N PHE A 354 2.90 -5.10 -0.30
CA PHE A 354 2.29 -3.82 -0.67
C PHE A 354 1.17 -4.10 -1.65
N SER A 355 -0.05 -3.87 -1.25
CA SER A 355 -1.21 -4.15 -2.10
C SER A 355 -2.39 -3.26 -1.75
N THR A 356 -3.38 -3.24 -2.64
CA THR A 356 -4.65 -2.54 -2.44
C THR A 356 -5.80 -3.53 -2.57
N SER A 357 -6.82 -3.38 -1.74
CA SER A 357 -8.02 -4.20 -1.83
C SER A 357 -8.87 -3.78 -3.04
N PRO A 358 -9.23 -4.70 -3.94
CA PRO A 358 -10.15 -4.43 -5.04
C PRO A 358 -11.62 -4.31 -4.59
N PHE A 359 -11.90 -4.62 -3.33
CA PHE A 359 -13.26 -4.67 -2.77
C PHE A 359 -13.60 -3.44 -1.95
N GLU A 360 -12.59 -2.71 -1.46
CA GLU A 360 -12.76 -1.53 -0.64
C GLU A 360 -13.06 -0.29 -1.47
N GLN A 361 -13.80 0.63 -0.86
CA GLN A 361 -14.19 1.87 -1.53
C GLN A 361 -13.03 2.85 -1.59
N ALA A 362 -12.83 3.42 -2.78
CA ALA A 362 -11.88 4.50 -3.02
C ALA A 362 -12.39 5.45 -4.11
N THR A 363 -12.17 6.74 -3.94
CA THR A 363 -12.48 7.76 -4.95
C THR A 363 -11.44 8.87 -4.97
N VAL A 364 -11.09 9.32 -6.16
CA VAL A 364 -10.26 10.50 -6.38
C VAL A 364 -11.14 11.68 -6.78
N TYR A 365 -10.93 12.82 -6.13
CA TYR A 365 -11.62 14.05 -6.50
C TYR A 365 -10.88 14.74 -7.64
N THR A 366 -11.63 15.16 -8.66
CA THR A 366 -11.07 15.78 -9.85
C THR A 366 -11.80 17.10 -10.19
N PRO A 367 -11.09 18.16 -10.61
CA PRO A 367 -11.72 19.41 -11.00
C PRO A 367 -12.46 19.30 -12.34
N THR A 368 -11.99 18.42 -13.23
CA THR A 368 -12.51 18.25 -14.59
C THR A 368 -13.12 16.86 -14.78
N ALA A 369 -14.18 16.78 -15.58
CA ALA A 369 -14.72 15.49 -16.01
C ALA A 369 -13.78 14.84 -17.01
N GLY A 370 -13.46 13.57 -16.78
CA GLY A 370 -12.80 12.77 -17.81
C GLY A 370 -13.82 12.23 -18.82
N THR A 371 -13.33 11.84 -19.99
CA THR A 371 -14.14 11.21 -21.04
C THR A 371 -13.44 9.95 -21.58
N VAL A 372 -14.22 8.96 -21.97
CA VAL A 372 -13.71 7.80 -22.70
C VAL A 372 -13.74 8.10 -24.20
N THR A 373 -12.58 8.06 -24.84
CA THR A 373 -12.47 8.30 -26.28
C THR A 373 -12.63 7.03 -27.10
N ALA A 374 -12.00 5.92 -26.65
CA ALA A 374 -12.05 4.64 -27.34
C ALA A 374 -11.84 3.46 -26.37
N VAL A 375 -12.34 2.29 -26.76
CA VAL A 375 -12.01 1.00 -26.17
C VAL A 375 -11.42 0.11 -27.26
N SER A 376 -10.26 -0.48 -27.01
CA SER A 376 -9.62 -1.45 -27.90
C SER A 376 -9.36 -2.76 -27.19
N VAL A 377 -9.42 -3.88 -27.91
CA VAL A 377 -9.16 -5.21 -27.37
C VAL A 377 -7.96 -5.82 -28.10
N SER A 378 -7.07 -6.47 -27.36
CA SER A 378 -5.91 -7.15 -27.89
C SER A 378 -5.82 -8.58 -27.32
N PRO A 379 -5.52 -9.60 -28.17
CA PRO A 379 -5.49 -9.55 -29.62
C PRO A 379 -6.89 -9.30 -30.22
N GLN A 380 -6.93 -8.55 -31.33
CA GLN A 380 -8.20 -8.24 -32.01
C GLN A 380 -8.76 -9.46 -32.75
N SER A 381 -7.88 -10.38 -33.14
CA SER A 381 -8.24 -11.68 -33.71
C SER A 381 -7.34 -12.79 -33.16
N SER A 382 -7.89 -13.96 -32.91
CA SER A 382 -7.17 -15.14 -32.44
C SER A 382 -7.82 -16.42 -32.94
N THR A 383 -7.04 -17.51 -33.06
CA THR A 383 -7.53 -18.84 -33.37
C THR A 383 -7.32 -19.75 -32.18
N VAL A 384 -8.35 -20.43 -31.72
CA VAL A 384 -8.34 -21.31 -30.56
C VAL A 384 -9.05 -22.62 -30.87
N SER A 385 -8.46 -23.75 -30.50
CA SER A 385 -9.10 -25.06 -30.68
C SER A 385 -10.29 -25.23 -29.71
N ALA A 386 -11.24 -26.09 -30.08
CA ALA A 386 -12.31 -26.50 -29.18
C ALA A 386 -11.73 -27.07 -27.87
N GLY A 387 -12.23 -26.63 -26.73
CA GLY A 387 -11.67 -26.91 -25.39
C GLY A 387 -10.55 -25.99 -24.94
N GLY A 388 -10.08 -25.08 -25.78
CA GLY A 388 -9.00 -24.15 -25.50
C GLY A 388 -9.48 -22.84 -24.85
N GLN A 389 -8.51 -21.99 -24.52
CA GLN A 389 -8.75 -20.68 -23.92
C GLN A 389 -7.81 -19.62 -24.50
N VAL A 390 -8.24 -18.35 -24.46
CA VAL A 390 -7.44 -17.21 -24.89
C VAL A 390 -7.65 -16.05 -23.93
N GLN A 391 -6.55 -15.37 -23.55
CA GLN A 391 -6.58 -14.17 -22.75
C GLN A 391 -6.70 -12.95 -23.65
N LEU A 392 -7.74 -12.16 -23.42
CA LEU A 392 -7.93 -10.85 -24.04
C LEU A 392 -7.62 -9.74 -23.04
N THR A 393 -7.07 -8.64 -23.51
CA THR A 393 -6.80 -7.43 -22.73
C THR A 393 -7.53 -6.26 -23.37
N ALA A 394 -8.28 -5.51 -22.57
CA ALA A 394 -8.93 -4.28 -23.02
C ALA A 394 -8.07 -3.07 -22.64
N LYS A 395 -7.90 -2.13 -23.56
CA LYS A 395 -7.29 -0.82 -23.33
C LYS A 395 -8.35 0.26 -23.55
N VAL A 396 -8.66 1.01 -22.51
CA VAL A 396 -9.56 2.15 -22.56
C VAL A 396 -8.72 3.43 -22.71
N THR A 397 -8.92 4.16 -23.79
CA THR A 397 -8.28 5.46 -24.04
C THR A 397 -9.17 6.56 -23.52
N THR A 398 -8.61 7.46 -22.72
CA THR A 398 -9.36 8.47 -21.97
C THR A 398 -8.69 9.84 -22.09
N THR A 399 -9.46 10.88 -21.85
CA THR A 399 -8.95 12.21 -21.52
C THR A 399 -9.40 12.53 -20.09
N GLY A 400 -8.45 12.92 -19.23
CA GLY A 400 -8.70 13.09 -17.79
C GLY A 400 -8.97 11.76 -17.07
N PHE A 401 -9.32 11.87 -15.81
CA PHE A 401 -9.55 10.70 -14.95
C PHE A 401 -10.94 10.11 -15.20
N VAL A 402 -10.98 8.86 -15.58
CA VAL A 402 -12.20 8.05 -15.69
C VAL A 402 -11.93 6.62 -15.24
N ASN A 403 -12.99 5.96 -14.81
CA ASN A 403 -12.92 4.52 -14.55
C ASN A 403 -12.66 3.78 -15.88
N LYS A 404 -11.50 3.14 -15.99
CA LYS A 404 -11.06 2.38 -17.17
C LYS A 404 -11.53 0.93 -17.17
N ALA A 405 -12.33 0.52 -16.19
CA ALA A 405 -12.86 -0.81 -16.12
C ALA A 405 -13.83 -1.10 -17.28
N VAL A 406 -13.81 -2.34 -17.76
CA VAL A 406 -14.67 -2.80 -18.83
C VAL A 406 -15.53 -3.98 -18.35
N LYS A 407 -16.71 -4.09 -18.94
CA LYS A 407 -17.56 -5.27 -18.83
C LYS A 407 -17.39 -6.12 -20.06
N TRP A 408 -16.98 -7.37 -19.87
CA TRP A 408 -16.84 -8.33 -20.92
C TRP A 408 -18.16 -9.04 -21.21
N SER A 409 -18.43 -9.30 -22.46
CA SER A 409 -19.60 -10.06 -22.91
C SER A 409 -19.30 -10.84 -24.19
N VAL A 410 -19.92 -12.01 -24.32
CA VAL A 410 -19.93 -12.77 -25.58
C VAL A 410 -21.12 -12.26 -26.40
N THR A 411 -20.83 -11.61 -27.52
CA THR A 411 -21.86 -11.04 -28.40
C THR A 411 -22.22 -11.96 -29.57
N LYS A 412 -21.36 -12.91 -29.91
CA LYS A 412 -21.59 -13.99 -30.85
C LYS A 412 -20.94 -15.27 -30.38
N GLY A 413 -21.61 -16.42 -30.55
CA GLY A 413 -21.08 -17.74 -30.18
C GLY A 413 -21.39 -18.14 -28.71
N SER A 414 -22.22 -17.40 -28.03
CA SER A 414 -22.72 -17.77 -26.68
C SER A 414 -23.59 -19.02 -26.71
N GLU A 415 -24.32 -19.25 -27.81
CA GLU A 415 -25.13 -20.44 -28.06
C GLU A 415 -24.28 -21.73 -28.13
N GLY A 416 -23.00 -21.62 -28.50
CA GLY A 416 -22.02 -22.71 -28.48
C GLY A 416 -21.38 -22.94 -27.10
N GLY A 417 -21.79 -22.16 -26.07
CA GLY A 417 -21.27 -22.28 -24.72
C GLY A 417 -19.95 -21.56 -24.47
N ALA A 418 -19.48 -20.70 -25.39
CA ALA A 418 -18.31 -19.85 -25.14
C ALA A 418 -18.61 -18.87 -24.00
N THR A 419 -17.65 -18.71 -23.10
CA THR A 419 -17.75 -17.80 -21.93
C THR A 419 -16.54 -16.90 -21.86
N VAL A 420 -16.72 -15.73 -21.27
CA VAL A 420 -15.64 -14.80 -20.92
C VAL A 420 -15.79 -14.40 -19.46
N ASP A 421 -14.68 -14.42 -18.72
CA ASP A 421 -14.65 -13.95 -17.35
C ASP A 421 -14.38 -12.43 -17.26
N GLN A 422 -14.40 -11.89 -16.04
CA GLN A 422 -14.18 -10.47 -15.81
C GLN A 422 -12.75 -10.01 -16.12
N ASN A 423 -11.80 -10.94 -16.17
CA ASN A 423 -10.40 -10.68 -16.50
C ASN A 423 -10.12 -10.77 -18.02
N GLY A 424 -11.15 -11.07 -18.81
CA GLY A 424 -11.03 -11.21 -20.25
C GLY A 424 -10.51 -12.60 -20.70
N LEU A 425 -10.51 -13.60 -19.81
CA LEU A 425 -10.19 -14.98 -20.19
C LEU A 425 -11.40 -15.62 -20.86
N VAL A 426 -11.27 -15.89 -22.14
CA VAL A 426 -12.29 -16.57 -22.95
C VAL A 426 -12.05 -18.07 -22.89
N LYS A 427 -13.11 -18.84 -22.63
CA LYS A 427 -13.08 -20.31 -22.60
C LYS A 427 -14.03 -20.85 -23.66
N ILE A 428 -13.51 -21.72 -24.52
CA ILE A 428 -14.27 -22.42 -25.55
C ILE A 428 -14.50 -23.86 -25.06
N PRO A 429 -15.73 -24.34 -24.95
CA PRO A 429 -15.97 -25.73 -24.55
C PRO A 429 -15.50 -26.74 -25.62
N SER A 430 -15.16 -27.96 -25.18
CA SER A 430 -14.68 -29.03 -26.06
C SER A 430 -15.71 -29.49 -27.08
N GLY A 431 -17.00 -29.29 -26.83
CA GLY A 431 -18.10 -29.61 -27.73
C GLY A 431 -18.62 -28.42 -28.54
N PHE A 432 -17.85 -27.37 -28.68
CA PHE A 432 -18.28 -26.16 -29.38
C PHE A 432 -18.54 -26.47 -30.89
N THR A 433 -19.77 -26.28 -31.29
CA THR A 433 -20.19 -26.45 -32.71
C THR A 433 -20.80 -25.14 -33.16
N PRO A 434 -20.02 -24.24 -33.78
CA PRO A 434 -20.52 -22.95 -34.22
C PRO A 434 -21.36 -23.09 -35.48
N ALA A 435 -22.51 -22.45 -35.51
CA ALA A 435 -23.26 -22.18 -36.72
C ALA A 435 -22.57 -21.13 -37.61
N SER A 436 -21.63 -20.38 -37.07
CA SER A 436 -20.74 -19.44 -37.77
C SER A 436 -19.35 -19.48 -37.11
N SER A 437 -18.34 -19.45 -37.94
CA SER A 437 -16.92 -19.71 -37.60
C SER A 437 -16.23 -18.73 -36.62
N ALA A 438 -16.88 -17.79 -36.00
CA ALA A 438 -16.26 -16.81 -35.13
C ALA A 438 -17.09 -16.51 -33.89
N VAL A 439 -16.45 -16.64 -32.74
CA VAL A 439 -16.94 -16.12 -31.46
C VAL A 439 -16.53 -14.66 -31.34
N GLN A 440 -17.48 -13.76 -31.09
CA GLN A 440 -17.22 -12.36 -30.93
C GLN A 440 -17.32 -11.97 -29.44
N ILE A 441 -16.26 -11.40 -28.92
CA ILE A 441 -16.18 -10.89 -27.54
C ILE A 441 -16.17 -9.37 -27.59
N THR A 442 -16.98 -8.76 -26.74
CA THR A 442 -17.09 -7.30 -26.62
C THR A 442 -16.69 -6.86 -25.23
N ALA A 443 -15.77 -5.90 -25.15
CA ALA A 443 -15.46 -5.15 -23.96
C ALA A 443 -16.20 -3.80 -24.02
N THR A 444 -17.08 -3.54 -23.06
CA THR A 444 -17.83 -2.29 -22.95
C THR A 444 -17.33 -1.48 -21.77
N SER A 445 -17.01 -0.20 -21.98
CA SER A 445 -16.62 0.67 -20.87
C SER A 445 -17.74 0.76 -19.83
N ILE A 446 -17.38 0.62 -18.55
CA ILE A 446 -18.34 0.81 -17.45
C ILE A 446 -18.69 2.28 -17.29
N TYR A 447 -17.78 3.18 -17.56
CA TYR A 447 -18.00 4.62 -17.45
C TYR A 447 -18.87 5.18 -18.57
N ASP A 448 -18.62 4.75 -19.81
CA ASP A 448 -19.38 5.15 -21.00
C ASP A 448 -19.78 3.91 -21.80
N ASN A 449 -21.00 3.44 -21.55
CA ASN A 449 -21.54 2.23 -22.18
C ASN A 449 -21.65 2.33 -23.73
N THR A 450 -21.47 3.52 -24.31
CA THR A 450 -21.48 3.72 -25.77
C THR A 450 -20.12 3.35 -26.39
N LYS A 451 -19.08 3.23 -25.59
CA LYS A 451 -17.71 2.91 -26.05
C LYS A 451 -17.43 1.42 -25.86
N THR A 452 -17.19 0.76 -26.97
CA THR A 452 -16.94 -0.68 -27.00
C THR A 452 -15.74 -1.04 -27.86
N GLY A 453 -15.05 -2.11 -27.50
CA GLY A 453 -14.01 -2.75 -28.29
C GLY A 453 -14.36 -4.21 -28.54
N THR A 454 -14.08 -4.76 -29.70
CA THR A 454 -14.42 -6.14 -30.06
C THR A 454 -13.21 -6.95 -30.45
N ALA A 455 -13.22 -8.25 -30.14
CA ALA A 455 -12.29 -9.25 -30.62
C ALA A 455 -13.05 -10.41 -31.26
N SER A 456 -12.45 -10.97 -32.33
CA SER A 456 -13.00 -12.13 -33.06
C SER A 456 -12.12 -13.36 -32.82
N ILE A 457 -12.71 -14.44 -32.33
CA ILE A 457 -12.02 -15.68 -32.02
C ILE A 457 -12.53 -16.76 -32.99
N THR A 458 -11.65 -17.27 -33.86
CA THR A 458 -11.96 -18.38 -34.73
C THR A 458 -11.72 -19.70 -34.00
N VAL A 459 -12.73 -20.57 -33.96
CA VAL A 459 -12.59 -21.90 -33.36
C VAL A 459 -12.15 -22.87 -34.45
N ALA A 460 -10.96 -23.49 -34.26
CA ALA A 460 -10.34 -24.44 -35.18
C ALA A 460 -10.58 -25.89 -34.75
#